data_35a04b991f188a44497f9116b9384f9b
#
_entry.id   35a04b991f188a44497f9116b9384f9b
#
_cell.length_a   1.000
_cell.length_b   1.000
_cell.length_c   1.000
_cell.angle_alpha   90.00
_cell.angle_beta   90.00
_cell.angle_gamma   90.00
#
_symmetry.space_group_name_H-M   'P 1'
#
loop_
_entity.id
_entity.type
_entity.pdbx_description
1 polymer ?
#
loop_
_entity_poly.entity_id
_entity_poly.type
_entity_poly.pdbx_seq_one_letter_code
_entity_poly.pdbx_strand_id
1 'polypeptide(L)'
;MAAASYTLVRSGQIKAYAVMAKTRWWAAPGIPTMEEDGIPGLYASFWHGLWLPKGTPKEIIAKLNSAVRAALADPMVQQRFRDQGQEIAPPEQQTPQALATHQKAEIEKWWPIIKAAGIKAM
;
A
#
# COMPACT_ATOMS: atom_id res chain seq x y z
N MET A 1 -2.15 -6.98 -2.21
CA MET A 1 -3.22 -7.70 -2.98
C MET A 1 -4.54 -7.06 -2.61
N ALA A 2 -5.44 -6.86 -3.57
CA ALA A 2 -6.77 -6.35 -3.24
C ALA A 2 -7.60 -7.45 -2.55
N ALA A 3 -8.37 -7.08 -1.52
CA ALA A 3 -9.23 -8.02 -0.77
C ALA A 3 -10.17 -8.83 -1.67
N ALA A 4 -10.68 -8.21 -2.76
CA ALA A 4 -11.52 -8.89 -3.74
C ALA A 4 -10.85 -10.11 -4.37
N SER A 5 -9.57 -10.01 -4.75
CA SER A 5 -8.81 -11.12 -5.32
C SER A 5 -8.59 -12.24 -4.30
N TYR A 6 -8.40 -11.89 -3.02
CA TYR A 6 -8.19 -12.89 -1.98
C TYR A 6 -9.43 -13.76 -1.72
N THR A 7 -10.60 -13.17 -1.74
CA THR A 7 -11.86 -13.93 -1.63
C THR A 7 -12.00 -14.97 -2.74
N LEU A 8 -11.63 -14.61 -3.96
CA LEU A 8 -11.63 -15.53 -5.10
C LEU A 8 -10.57 -16.65 -4.98
N VAL A 9 -9.40 -16.32 -4.42
CA VAL A 9 -8.37 -17.33 -4.11
C VAL A 9 -8.87 -18.30 -3.05
N ARG A 10 -9.48 -17.82 -1.97
CA ARG A 10 -10.03 -18.65 -0.89
C ARG A 10 -11.15 -19.58 -1.38
N SER A 11 -11.98 -19.11 -2.30
CA SER A 11 -13.06 -19.93 -2.89
C SER A 11 -12.57 -20.88 -4.00
N GLY A 12 -11.27 -20.87 -4.33
CA GLY A 12 -10.70 -21.74 -5.37
C GLY A 12 -11.02 -21.30 -6.81
N GLN A 13 -11.64 -20.13 -7.00
CA GLN A 13 -12.01 -19.63 -8.32
C GLN A 13 -10.80 -19.13 -9.12
N ILE A 14 -9.75 -18.65 -8.43
CA ILE A 14 -8.48 -18.26 -9.05
C ILE A 14 -7.31 -18.81 -8.22
N LYS A 15 -6.16 -19.01 -8.88
CA LYS A 15 -4.91 -19.36 -8.21
C LYS A 15 -4.10 -18.11 -7.93
N ALA A 16 -3.47 -18.06 -6.73
CA ALA A 16 -2.40 -17.13 -6.43
C ALA A 16 -1.10 -17.91 -6.36
N TYR A 17 -0.09 -17.46 -7.08
CA TYR A 17 1.22 -18.11 -7.13
C TYR A 17 2.15 -17.49 -6.11
N ALA A 18 2.23 -16.17 -6.06
CA ALA A 18 3.08 -15.44 -5.12
C ALA A 18 2.54 -14.04 -4.80
N VAL A 19 3.05 -13.45 -3.74
CA VAL A 19 2.83 -12.03 -3.41
C VAL A 19 4.09 -11.20 -3.71
N MET A 20 3.91 -10.02 -4.30
CA MET A 20 5.00 -9.08 -4.62
C MET A 20 5.36 -8.22 -3.39
N ALA A 21 5.61 -8.86 -2.25
CA ALA A 21 5.99 -8.24 -1.00
C ALA A 21 7.28 -8.86 -0.48
N LYS A 22 7.97 -8.17 0.42
CA LYS A 22 9.20 -8.68 1.05
C LYS A 22 8.94 -9.81 2.04
N THR A 23 7.72 -9.88 2.57
CA THR A 23 7.28 -10.91 3.51
C THR A 23 5.96 -11.48 3.04
N ARG A 24 5.67 -12.71 3.44
CA ARG A 24 4.37 -13.32 3.15
C ARG A 24 3.25 -12.50 3.76
N TRP A 25 2.15 -12.43 3.02
CA TRP A 25 0.98 -11.68 3.48
C TRP A 25 0.29 -12.44 4.61
N TRP A 26 0.09 -11.79 5.73
CA TRP A 26 -0.49 -12.37 6.95
C TRP A 26 -1.87 -13.01 6.75
N ALA A 27 -2.69 -12.47 5.84
CA ALA A 27 -4.03 -13.03 5.55
C ALA A 27 -3.98 -14.30 4.69
N ALA A 28 -2.84 -14.58 4.02
CA ALA A 28 -2.64 -15.74 3.18
C ALA A 28 -1.20 -16.29 3.34
N PRO A 29 -0.82 -16.78 4.52
CA PRO A 29 0.57 -17.21 4.79
C PRO A 29 1.01 -18.42 3.95
N GLY A 30 0.05 -19.16 3.36
CA GLY A 30 0.34 -20.25 2.43
C GLY A 30 0.78 -19.81 1.04
N ILE A 31 0.66 -18.50 0.69
CA ILE A 31 1.12 -17.97 -0.59
C ILE A 31 2.55 -17.44 -0.41
N PRO A 32 3.54 -17.95 -1.18
CA PRO A 32 4.92 -17.50 -1.07
C PRO A 32 5.10 -16.07 -1.56
N THR A 33 6.26 -15.47 -1.28
CA THR A 33 6.70 -14.23 -1.93
C THR A 33 7.32 -14.54 -3.30
N MET A 34 7.41 -13.52 -4.17
CA MET A 34 8.12 -13.66 -5.45
C MET A 34 9.58 -14.06 -5.25
N GLU A 35 10.21 -13.60 -4.17
CA GLU A 35 11.60 -13.94 -3.83
C GLU A 35 11.75 -15.41 -3.44
N GLU A 36 10.80 -15.97 -2.67
CA GLU A 36 10.77 -17.40 -2.32
C GLU A 36 10.55 -18.29 -3.57
N ASP A 37 9.84 -17.77 -4.58
CA ASP A 37 9.62 -18.45 -5.86
C ASP A 37 10.74 -18.19 -6.89
N GLY A 38 11.88 -17.62 -6.46
CA GLY A 38 13.08 -17.47 -7.31
C GLY A 38 13.10 -16.23 -8.19
N ILE A 39 12.22 -15.24 -7.94
CA ILE A 39 12.19 -13.95 -8.64
C ILE A 39 12.50 -12.81 -7.65
N PRO A 40 13.77 -12.62 -7.29
CA PRO A 40 14.16 -11.60 -6.33
C PRO A 40 14.00 -10.18 -6.91
N GLY A 41 13.77 -9.20 -6.02
CA GLY A 41 13.73 -7.79 -6.39
C GLY A 41 12.41 -7.31 -6.99
N LEU A 42 11.45 -8.18 -7.23
CA LEU A 42 10.13 -7.80 -7.74
C LEU A 42 9.17 -7.48 -6.60
N TYR A 43 9.21 -6.23 -6.15
CA TYR A 43 8.34 -5.73 -5.10
C TYR A 43 7.40 -4.65 -5.64
N ALA A 44 6.11 -4.86 -5.47
CA ALA A 44 5.08 -3.88 -5.77
C ALA A 44 3.96 -3.95 -4.72
N SER A 45 3.63 -2.83 -4.13
CA SER A 45 2.53 -2.72 -3.19
C SER A 45 1.62 -1.56 -3.56
N PHE A 46 0.34 -1.72 -3.28
CA PHE A 46 -0.59 -0.61 -3.34
C PHE A 46 -0.55 0.13 -2.01
N TRP A 47 -0.57 1.44 -2.09
CA TRP A 47 -0.63 2.31 -0.93
C TRP A 47 -1.59 3.46 -1.18
N HIS A 48 -2.10 4.03 -0.11
CA HIS A 48 -3.04 5.15 -0.16
C HIS A 48 -2.44 6.35 0.55
N GLY A 49 -2.66 7.53 -0.01
CA GLY A 49 -2.28 8.79 0.59
C GLY A 49 -3.41 9.80 0.50
N LEU A 50 -3.39 10.79 1.37
CA LEU A 50 -4.29 11.92 1.34
C LEU A 50 -3.52 13.16 0.91
N TRP A 51 -3.93 13.80 -0.18
CA TRP A 51 -3.32 15.00 -0.72
C TRP A 51 -4.26 16.19 -0.60
N LEU A 52 -3.68 17.35 -0.41
CA LEU A 52 -4.38 18.63 -0.30
C LEU A 52 -3.91 19.57 -1.42
N PRO A 53 -4.72 20.57 -1.80
CA PRO A 53 -4.31 21.59 -2.76
C PRO A 53 -3.01 22.29 -2.36
N LYS A 54 -2.24 22.69 -3.37
CA LYS A 54 -1.02 23.48 -3.14
C LYS A 54 -1.36 24.78 -2.39
N GLY A 55 -0.57 25.09 -1.37
CA GLY A 55 -0.77 26.30 -0.56
C GLY A 55 -1.70 26.12 0.64
N THR A 56 -2.21 24.91 0.89
CA THR A 56 -2.97 24.63 2.13
C THR A 56 -2.14 25.01 3.36
N PRO A 57 -2.69 25.81 4.30
CA PRO A 57 -1.99 26.21 5.53
C PRO A 57 -1.50 25.01 6.35
N LYS A 58 -0.32 25.14 6.96
CA LYS A 58 0.30 24.06 7.75
C LYS A 58 -0.57 23.58 8.91
N GLU A 59 -1.31 24.48 9.54
CA GLU A 59 -2.25 24.16 10.62
C GLU A 59 -3.40 23.26 10.14
N ILE A 60 -3.90 23.47 8.93
CA ILE A 60 -4.94 22.62 8.33
C ILE A 60 -4.37 21.23 8.03
N ILE A 61 -3.16 21.17 7.47
CA ILE A 61 -2.47 19.90 7.22
C ILE A 61 -2.28 19.13 8.53
N ALA A 62 -1.80 19.79 9.59
CA ALA A 62 -1.58 19.20 10.89
C ALA A 62 -2.89 18.69 11.52
N LYS A 63 -3.96 19.46 11.45
CA LYS A 63 -5.28 19.09 11.96
C LYS A 63 -5.84 17.88 11.25
N LEU A 64 -5.77 17.83 9.93
CA LEU A 64 -6.24 16.68 9.13
C LEU A 64 -5.37 15.44 9.38
N ASN A 65 -4.06 15.59 9.44
CA ASN A 65 -3.17 14.47 9.77
C ASN A 65 -3.49 13.89 11.15
N SER A 66 -3.70 14.74 12.16
CA SER A 66 -4.09 14.30 13.49
C SER A 66 -5.42 13.54 13.49
N ALA A 67 -6.42 14.03 12.75
CA ALA A 67 -7.71 13.36 12.62
C ALA A 67 -7.59 11.99 11.93
N VAL A 68 -6.80 11.89 10.85
CA VAL A 68 -6.54 10.62 10.15
C VAL A 68 -5.84 9.64 11.07
N ARG A 69 -4.80 10.08 11.81
CA ARG A 69 -4.10 9.22 12.77
C ARG A 69 -5.02 8.71 13.89
N ALA A 70 -5.89 9.56 14.41
CA ALA A 70 -6.89 9.17 15.41
C ALA A 70 -7.86 8.12 14.84
N ALA A 71 -8.33 8.31 13.61
CA ALA A 71 -9.18 7.35 12.92
C ALA A 71 -8.48 5.99 12.70
N LEU A 72 -7.20 6.00 12.27
CA LEU A 72 -6.42 4.79 12.06
C LEU A 72 -6.07 4.06 13.38
N ALA A 73 -6.12 4.75 14.52
CA ALA A 73 -5.95 4.17 15.84
C ALA A 73 -7.25 3.56 16.40
N ASP A 74 -8.40 3.87 15.81
CA ASP A 74 -9.69 3.32 16.25
C ASP A 74 -9.77 1.82 15.99
N PRO A 75 -10.13 1.00 17.01
CA PRO A 75 -10.19 -0.46 16.88
C PRO A 75 -11.16 -0.94 15.80
N MET A 76 -12.30 -0.25 15.59
CA MET A 76 -13.28 -0.63 14.56
C MET A 76 -12.71 -0.36 13.16
N VAL A 77 -12.01 0.75 12.99
CA VAL A 77 -11.33 1.07 11.73
C VAL A 77 -10.23 0.04 11.45
N GLN A 78 -9.40 -0.27 12.44
CA GLN A 78 -8.37 -1.30 12.32
C GLN A 78 -8.95 -2.67 11.95
N GLN A 79 -10.07 -3.05 12.56
CA GLN A 79 -10.74 -4.30 12.23
C GLN A 79 -11.22 -4.32 10.77
N ARG A 80 -11.82 -3.23 10.28
CA ARG A 80 -12.26 -3.12 8.89
C ARG A 80 -11.11 -3.22 7.89
N PHE A 81 -9.96 -2.61 8.19
CA PHE A 81 -8.75 -2.77 7.36
C PHE A 81 -8.28 -4.23 7.33
N ARG A 82 -8.24 -4.90 8.49
CA ARG A 82 -7.92 -6.33 8.58
C ARG A 82 -8.88 -7.19 7.77
N ASP A 83 -10.18 -6.96 7.90
CA ASP A 83 -11.20 -7.73 7.17
C ASP A 83 -11.06 -7.59 5.64
N GLN A 84 -10.51 -6.46 5.20
CA GLN A 84 -10.18 -6.19 3.80
C GLN A 84 -8.77 -6.66 3.40
N GLY A 85 -8.02 -7.30 4.29
CA GLY A 85 -6.65 -7.72 4.03
C GLY A 85 -5.67 -6.56 3.81
N GLN A 86 -6.01 -5.38 4.33
CA GLN A 86 -5.17 -4.18 4.24
C GLN A 86 -4.34 -3.99 5.50
N GLU A 87 -3.15 -3.45 5.33
CA GLU A 87 -2.27 -3.07 6.43
C GLU A 87 -2.32 -1.57 6.64
N ILE A 88 -2.36 -1.16 7.89
CA ILE A 88 -2.22 0.25 8.28
C ILE A 88 -0.72 0.52 8.46
N ALA A 89 -0.23 1.56 7.79
CA ALA A 89 1.16 1.98 7.96
C ALA A 89 1.47 2.26 9.44
N PRO A 90 2.68 1.93 9.92
CA PRO A 90 3.05 2.19 11.30
C PRO A 90 3.07 3.69 11.62
N PRO A 91 2.89 4.09 12.89
CA PRO A 91 2.67 5.50 13.27
C PRO A 91 3.73 6.48 12.78
N GLU A 92 4.97 6.06 12.68
CA GLU A 92 6.10 6.86 12.17
C GLU A 92 5.98 7.17 10.67
N GLN A 93 5.27 6.35 9.93
CA GLN A 93 4.99 6.55 8.50
C GLN A 93 3.70 7.34 8.24
N GLN A 94 2.91 7.62 9.28
CA GLN A 94 1.65 8.35 9.18
C GLN A 94 1.86 9.88 9.29
N THR A 95 2.91 10.41 8.69
CA THR A 95 3.22 11.84 8.71
C THR A 95 3.25 12.43 7.30
N PRO A 96 2.99 13.74 7.12
CA PRO A 96 3.12 14.39 5.82
C PRO A 96 4.52 14.23 5.22
N GLN A 97 5.57 14.27 6.04
CA GLN A 97 6.96 14.10 5.60
C GLN A 97 7.24 12.68 5.13
N ALA A 98 6.76 11.69 5.86
CA ALA A 98 6.91 10.28 5.48
C ALA A 98 6.20 9.99 4.15
N LEU A 99 4.97 10.52 3.95
CA LEU A 99 4.24 10.39 2.70
C LEU A 99 5.01 11.04 1.54
N ALA A 100 5.54 12.25 1.72
CA ALA A 100 6.31 12.94 0.69
C ALA A 100 7.58 12.16 0.30
N THR A 101 8.30 11.62 1.29
CA THR A 101 9.50 10.78 1.06
C THR A 101 9.14 9.49 0.32
N HIS A 102 8.08 8.82 0.76
CA HIS A 102 7.61 7.60 0.13
C HIS A 102 7.18 7.83 -1.33
N GLN A 103 6.36 8.86 -1.57
CA GLN A 103 5.91 9.22 -2.92
C GLN A 103 7.10 9.53 -3.85
N LYS A 104 8.11 10.26 -3.36
CA LYS A 104 9.31 10.55 -4.15
C LYS A 104 10.05 9.27 -4.53
N ALA A 105 10.27 8.37 -3.58
CA ALA A 105 10.92 7.09 -3.82
C ALA A 105 10.14 6.20 -4.82
N GLU A 106 8.83 6.16 -4.72
CA GLU A 106 7.97 5.44 -5.67
C GLU A 106 8.05 6.05 -7.08
N ILE A 107 8.06 7.37 -7.22
CA ILE A 107 8.25 8.04 -8.51
C ILE A 107 9.62 7.69 -9.11
N GLU A 108 10.69 7.77 -8.32
CA GLU A 108 12.05 7.45 -8.76
C GLU A 108 12.18 5.98 -9.19
N LYS A 109 11.47 5.07 -8.53
CA LYS A 109 11.43 3.65 -8.87
C LYS A 109 10.64 3.36 -10.14
N TRP A 110 9.42 3.88 -10.24
CA TRP A 110 8.49 3.49 -11.30
C TRP A 110 8.63 4.29 -12.58
N TRP A 111 9.03 5.55 -12.50
CA TRP A 111 9.12 6.43 -13.66
C TRP A 111 10.02 5.90 -14.79
N PRO A 112 11.24 5.39 -14.51
CA PRO A 112 12.09 4.80 -15.54
C PRO A 112 11.43 3.59 -16.23
N ILE A 113 10.76 2.74 -15.44
CA ILE A 113 10.09 1.53 -15.93
C ILE A 113 8.91 1.89 -16.83
N ILE A 114 8.06 2.83 -16.39
CA ILE A 114 6.91 3.33 -17.15
C ILE A 114 7.37 3.93 -18.47
N LYS A 115 8.44 4.74 -18.42
CA LYS A 115 9.00 5.39 -19.61
C LYS A 115 9.59 4.37 -20.60
N ALA A 116 10.35 3.40 -20.10
CA ALA A 116 10.94 2.34 -20.91
C ALA A 116 9.88 1.45 -21.58
N ALA A 117 8.77 1.20 -20.88
CA ALA A 117 7.63 0.43 -21.38
C ALA A 117 6.72 1.22 -22.35
N GLY A 118 6.98 2.51 -22.58
CA GLY A 118 6.19 3.36 -23.48
C GLY A 118 4.75 3.61 -22.99
N ILE A 119 4.47 3.41 -21.69
CA ILE A 119 3.13 3.60 -21.10
C ILE A 119 2.81 5.09 -21.10
N LYS A 120 1.70 5.45 -21.75
CA LYS A 120 1.17 6.82 -21.78
C LYS A 120 -0.06 6.93 -20.90
N ALA A 121 -0.20 8.06 -20.20
CA ALA A 121 -1.46 8.38 -19.54
C ALA A 121 -2.56 8.55 -20.62
N MET A 122 -3.71 7.96 -20.35
CA MET A 122 -4.92 8.16 -21.16
C MET A 122 -5.57 9.47 -20.76
#